data_fc7d5d8e9afd5c517924e045a91d3ee0
#
_entry.id   fc7d5d8e9afd5c517924e045a91d3ee0
#
_cell.length_a   1.000
_cell.length_b   1.000
_cell.length_c   1.000
_cell.angle_alpha   90.00
_cell.angle_beta   90.00
_cell.angle_gamma   90.00
#
_symmetry.space_group_name_H-M   'P 1'
#
loop_
_entity.id
_entity.type
_entity.pdbx_description
1 polymer ?
#
loop_
_entity_poly.entity_id
_entity_poly.type
_entity_poly.pdbx_seq_one_letter_code
_entity_poly.pdbx_strand_id
1 'polypeptide(L)'
;MAALPEQLGKDDAGAGAPGTLGDVLYAGMSTSPVSEQNWVSLVQAIAAGDQVALHGLYERSHRLVFTLIMRISCSRETAEELTLEVFHDVWRRAYRYDPRDGTVLGWLMNQARSRALARLRSDQRKKGDEAEFADERRALRAALDTLTPEERQVIEAAFFSELTPAEVAMRLKESLETVRTRIHSGLHKLRQALAEGERKP
;
A
#
# COMPACT_ATOMS: atom_id res chain seq x y z
N MET A 1 25.01 -7.75 -52.62
CA MET A 1 25.78 -7.34 -51.43
C MET A 1 25.20 -6.04 -50.94
N ALA A 2 24.20 -6.11 -50.07
CA ALA A 2 23.59 -4.94 -49.45
C ALA A 2 23.23 -5.36 -48.01
N ALA A 3 23.87 -4.73 -47.04
CA ALA A 3 23.77 -5.01 -45.64
C ALA A 3 22.43 -4.51 -45.07
N LEU A 4 21.78 -5.33 -44.27
CA LEU A 4 20.68 -5.00 -43.42
C LEU A 4 21.19 -4.24 -42.17
N PRO A 5 20.57 -3.18 -41.69
CA PRO A 5 20.88 -2.62 -40.38
C PRO A 5 20.17 -3.43 -39.29
N GLU A 6 20.93 -3.95 -38.34
CA GLU A 6 20.45 -4.43 -37.03
C GLU A 6 19.76 -3.28 -36.30
N GLN A 7 18.47 -3.40 -36.13
CA GLN A 7 17.75 -2.62 -35.12
C GLN A 7 17.70 -3.42 -33.84
N LEU A 8 18.62 -3.14 -32.93
CA LEU A 8 18.51 -3.50 -31.53
C LEU A 8 17.33 -2.72 -30.92
N GLY A 9 16.21 -3.40 -30.79
CA GLY A 9 15.13 -2.94 -29.93
C GLY A 9 15.56 -3.03 -28.48
N LYS A 10 15.94 -1.93 -27.88
CA LYS A 10 16.00 -1.77 -26.44
C LYS A 10 14.56 -1.62 -25.92
N ASP A 11 13.94 -2.75 -25.65
CA ASP A 11 12.79 -2.78 -24.75
C ASP A 11 13.34 -2.81 -23.31
N ASP A 12 13.83 -1.68 -22.88
CA ASP A 12 14.11 -1.40 -21.47
C ASP A 12 12.77 -1.00 -20.83
N ALA A 13 11.93 -2.00 -20.56
CA ALA A 13 10.76 -1.86 -19.71
C ALA A 13 11.27 -1.57 -18.31
N GLY A 14 11.50 -0.30 -18.00
CA GLY A 14 11.82 0.18 -16.69
C GLY A 14 10.78 -0.31 -15.69
N ALA A 15 11.14 -1.27 -14.86
CA ALA A 15 10.45 -1.55 -13.62
C ALA A 15 10.53 -0.27 -12.80
N GLY A 16 9.49 0.56 -12.88
CA GLY A 16 9.40 1.79 -12.11
C GLY A 16 9.61 1.47 -10.64
N ALA A 17 10.45 2.24 -9.98
CA ALA A 17 10.64 2.12 -8.55
C ALA A 17 9.27 2.21 -7.84
N PRO A 18 9.02 1.42 -6.80
CA PRO A 18 7.74 1.41 -6.11
C PRO A 18 7.36 2.82 -5.63
N GLY A 19 6.20 3.29 -6.06
CA GLY A 19 5.75 4.68 -5.88
C GLY A 19 5.05 4.94 -4.55
N THR A 20 4.45 3.90 -3.96
CA THR A 20 3.67 4.02 -2.72
C THR A 20 4.18 3.06 -1.64
N LEU A 21 3.75 3.30 -0.41
CA LEU A 21 3.97 2.34 0.68
C LEU A 21 3.39 0.96 0.34
N GLY A 22 2.23 0.93 -0.33
CA GLY A 22 1.62 -0.30 -0.81
C GLY A 22 2.50 -1.02 -1.82
N ASP A 23 3.11 -0.32 -2.77
CA ASP A 23 4.02 -0.91 -3.73
C ASP A 23 5.22 -1.58 -3.06
N VAL A 24 5.79 -0.92 -2.04
CA VAL A 24 6.93 -1.45 -1.28
C VAL A 24 6.55 -2.69 -0.48
N LEU A 25 5.41 -2.65 0.20
CA LEU A 25 4.98 -3.73 1.09
C LEU A 25 4.44 -4.96 0.34
N TYR A 26 3.86 -4.74 -0.84
CA TYR A 26 3.16 -5.79 -1.59
C TYR A 26 3.78 -6.10 -2.96
N ALA A 27 4.97 -5.59 -3.25
CA ALA A 27 5.69 -5.84 -4.51
C ALA A 27 5.85 -7.33 -4.85
N GLY A 28 5.94 -8.20 -3.84
CA GLY A 28 6.03 -9.66 -4.03
C GLY A 28 4.69 -10.39 -4.16
N MET A 29 3.56 -9.71 -4.03
CA MET A 29 2.22 -10.34 -4.04
C MET A 29 1.53 -10.28 -5.42
N SER A 30 2.13 -9.61 -6.38
CA SER A 30 1.61 -9.53 -7.76
C SER A 30 1.94 -10.83 -8.50
N THR A 31 1.06 -11.79 -8.43
CA THR A 31 1.15 -13.05 -9.19
C THR A 31 0.44 -12.98 -10.55
N SER A 32 -0.03 -11.82 -10.97
CA SER A 32 -0.79 -11.66 -12.22
C SER A 32 0.05 -11.01 -13.31
N PRO A 33 0.10 -11.59 -14.53
CA PRO A 33 0.81 -11.02 -15.68
C PRO A 33 0.09 -9.80 -16.30
N VAL A 34 -0.82 -9.19 -15.56
CA VAL A 34 -1.55 -7.99 -16.03
C VAL A 34 -0.60 -6.79 -15.95
N SER A 35 -0.35 -6.15 -17.07
CA SER A 35 0.50 -4.94 -17.10
C SER A 35 -0.14 -3.82 -16.28
N GLU A 36 0.68 -2.97 -15.66
CA GLU A 36 0.19 -1.81 -14.89
C GLU A 36 -0.71 -0.90 -15.75
N GLN A 37 -0.43 -0.80 -17.04
CA GLN A 37 -1.27 -0.05 -17.96
C GLN A 37 -2.71 -0.57 -18.03
N ASN A 38 -2.91 -1.89 -17.96
CA ASN A 38 -4.25 -2.47 -17.90
C ASN A 38 -4.97 -2.15 -16.59
N TRP A 39 -4.25 -2.12 -15.48
CA TRP A 39 -4.79 -1.69 -14.19
C TRP A 39 -5.22 -0.22 -14.21
N VAL A 40 -4.37 0.65 -14.75
CA VAL A 40 -4.67 2.08 -14.92
C VAL A 40 -5.89 2.30 -15.79
N SER A 41 -6.00 1.58 -16.92
CA SER A 41 -7.16 1.66 -17.81
C SER A 41 -8.46 1.26 -17.12
N LEU A 42 -8.43 0.23 -16.26
CA LEU A 42 -9.59 -0.16 -15.46
C LEU A 42 -10.01 0.97 -14.50
N VAL A 43 -9.07 1.56 -13.77
CA VAL A 43 -9.40 2.64 -12.82
C VAL A 43 -9.93 3.87 -13.55
N GLN A 44 -9.39 4.22 -14.72
CA GLN A 44 -9.89 5.32 -15.54
C GLN A 44 -11.32 5.06 -16.05
N ALA A 45 -11.63 3.82 -16.49
CA ALA A 45 -12.97 3.44 -16.88
C ALA A 45 -13.95 3.48 -15.69
N ILE A 46 -13.52 3.04 -14.49
CA ILE A 46 -14.30 3.16 -13.26
C ILE A 46 -14.61 4.64 -12.95
N ALA A 47 -13.61 5.51 -13.09
CA ALA A 47 -13.78 6.96 -12.90
C ALA A 47 -14.79 7.57 -13.90
N ALA A 48 -14.95 6.97 -15.09
CA ALA A 48 -15.95 7.32 -16.07
C ALA A 48 -17.32 6.66 -15.84
N GLY A 49 -17.49 5.84 -14.78
CA GLY A 49 -18.74 5.19 -14.42
C GLY A 49 -18.94 3.79 -15.01
N ASP A 50 -17.89 3.13 -15.48
CA ASP A 50 -17.98 1.77 -16.04
C ASP A 50 -17.99 0.71 -14.91
N GLN A 51 -19.17 0.10 -14.72
CA GLN A 51 -19.37 -0.98 -13.74
C GLN A 51 -18.68 -2.29 -14.14
N VAL A 52 -18.50 -2.56 -15.42
CA VAL A 52 -17.79 -3.77 -15.90
C VAL A 52 -16.31 -3.67 -15.56
N ALA A 53 -15.74 -2.47 -15.68
CA ALA A 53 -14.36 -2.22 -15.26
C ALA A 53 -14.18 -2.42 -13.74
N LEU A 54 -15.15 -1.98 -12.92
CA LEU A 54 -15.12 -2.25 -11.47
C LEU A 54 -15.17 -3.74 -11.16
N HIS A 55 -16.05 -4.49 -11.82
CA HIS A 55 -16.10 -5.94 -11.68
C HIS A 55 -14.78 -6.59 -12.08
N GLY A 56 -14.17 -6.15 -13.18
CA GLY A 56 -12.88 -6.62 -13.63
C GLY A 56 -11.74 -6.34 -12.66
N LEU A 57 -11.74 -5.19 -11.98
CA LEU A 57 -10.80 -4.85 -10.91
C LEU A 57 -11.03 -5.75 -9.69
N TYR A 58 -12.30 -5.92 -9.28
CA TYR A 58 -12.68 -6.76 -8.15
C TYR A 58 -12.19 -8.20 -8.33
N GLU A 59 -12.54 -8.83 -9.45
CA GLU A 59 -12.17 -10.24 -9.74
C GLU A 59 -10.65 -10.49 -9.63
N ARG A 60 -9.85 -9.51 -10.03
CA ARG A 60 -8.39 -9.63 -10.03
C ARG A 60 -7.73 -9.33 -8.70
N SER A 61 -8.38 -8.56 -7.82
CA SER A 61 -7.71 -8.01 -6.64
C SER A 61 -8.41 -8.30 -5.30
N HIS A 62 -9.68 -8.74 -5.29
CA HIS A 62 -10.43 -8.93 -4.04
C HIS A 62 -9.74 -9.91 -3.07
N ARG A 63 -9.11 -10.98 -3.57
CA ARG A 63 -8.40 -11.95 -2.72
C ARG A 63 -7.21 -11.32 -2.00
N LEU A 64 -6.47 -10.43 -2.66
CA LEU A 64 -5.34 -9.74 -2.06
C LEU A 64 -5.82 -8.75 -1.00
N VAL A 65 -6.86 -7.97 -1.33
CA VAL A 65 -7.51 -7.04 -0.40
C VAL A 65 -8.03 -7.78 0.84
N PHE A 66 -8.80 -8.84 0.63
CA PHE A 66 -9.34 -9.67 1.71
C PHE A 66 -8.23 -10.25 2.60
N THR A 67 -7.19 -10.83 1.98
CA THR A 67 -6.07 -11.43 2.72
C THR A 67 -5.34 -10.40 3.59
N LEU A 68 -5.12 -9.19 3.06
CA LEU A 68 -4.52 -8.11 3.83
C LEU A 68 -5.39 -7.72 5.02
N ILE A 69 -6.68 -7.47 4.78
CA ILE A 69 -7.60 -7.06 5.84
C ILE A 69 -7.73 -8.18 6.88
N MET A 70 -7.84 -9.44 6.45
CA MET A 70 -7.89 -10.61 7.35
C MET A 70 -6.67 -10.70 8.27
N ARG A 71 -5.47 -10.43 7.75
CA ARG A 71 -4.24 -10.42 8.55
C ARG A 71 -4.21 -9.30 9.59
N ILE A 72 -4.84 -8.17 9.31
CA ILE A 72 -4.88 -7.02 10.23
C ILE A 72 -5.98 -7.18 11.26
N SER A 73 -7.18 -7.60 10.83
CA SER A 73 -8.38 -7.66 11.68
C SER A 73 -8.49 -8.95 12.49
N CYS A 74 -7.83 -10.02 12.04
CA CYS A 74 -7.97 -11.38 12.58
C CYS A 74 -9.44 -11.86 12.66
N SER A 75 -10.34 -11.24 11.88
CA SER A 75 -11.77 -11.54 11.83
C SER A 75 -12.23 -11.67 10.38
N ARG A 76 -12.80 -12.83 10.05
CA ARG A 76 -13.33 -13.12 8.72
C ARG A 76 -14.48 -12.18 8.35
N GLU A 77 -15.42 -12.02 9.27
CA GLU A 77 -16.59 -11.15 9.10
C GLU A 77 -16.16 -9.70 8.81
N THR A 78 -15.23 -9.17 9.63
CA THR A 78 -14.66 -7.85 9.40
C THR A 78 -13.92 -7.76 8.05
N ALA A 79 -13.21 -8.81 7.66
CA ALA A 79 -12.49 -8.81 6.40
C ALA A 79 -13.43 -8.82 5.19
N GLU A 80 -14.54 -9.56 5.25
CA GLU A 80 -15.58 -9.57 4.22
C GLU A 80 -16.25 -8.20 4.10
N GLU A 81 -16.68 -7.61 5.22
CA GLU A 81 -17.30 -6.28 5.28
C GLU A 81 -16.37 -5.19 4.70
N LEU A 82 -15.16 -5.10 5.21
CA LEU A 82 -14.22 -4.06 4.79
C LEU A 82 -13.73 -4.24 3.34
N THR A 83 -13.67 -5.48 2.84
CA THR A 83 -13.36 -5.71 1.42
C THR A 83 -14.40 -5.06 0.52
N LEU A 84 -15.69 -5.24 0.81
CA LEU A 84 -16.77 -4.61 0.06
C LEU A 84 -16.70 -3.07 0.17
N GLU A 85 -16.43 -2.54 1.35
CA GLU A 85 -16.26 -1.10 1.56
C GLU A 85 -15.10 -0.51 0.73
N VAL A 86 -13.98 -1.22 0.63
CA VAL A 86 -12.84 -0.78 -0.18
C VAL A 86 -13.25 -0.63 -1.64
N PHE A 87 -13.94 -1.61 -2.22
CA PHE A 87 -14.37 -1.51 -3.63
C PHE A 87 -15.49 -0.48 -3.84
N HIS A 88 -16.35 -0.27 -2.84
CA HIS A 88 -17.30 0.84 -2.87
C HIS A 88 -16.59 2.20 -2.88
N ASP A 89 -15.53 2.36 -2.10
CA ASP A 89 -14.72 3.59 -2.13
C ASP A 89 -13.94 3.73 -3.44
N VAL A 90 -13.43 2.64 -3.99
CA VAL A 90 -12.83 2.65 -5.33
C VAL A 90 -13.81 3.23 -6.34
N TRP A 91 -15.06 2.75 -6.36
CA TRP A 91 -16.11 3.30 -7.22
C TRP A 91 -16.31 4.80 -7.06
N ARG A 92 -16.34 5.26 -5.81
CA ARG A 92 -16.59 6.68 -5.51
C ARG A 92 -15.39 7.59 -5.73
N ARG A 93 -14.15 7.06 -5.65
CA ARG A 93 -12.92 7.85 -5.58
C ARG A 93 -11.92 7.50 -6.69
N ALA A 94 -12.28 6.68 -7.68
CA ALA A 94 -11.39 6.31 -8.77
C ALA A 94 -10.80 7.54 -9.50
N TYR A 95 -11.56 8.64 -9.59
CA TYR A 95 -11.11 9.89 -10.20
C TYR A 95 -9.94 10.56 -9.47
N ARG A 96 -9.63 10.16 -8.23
CA ARG A 96 -8.51 10.69 -7.43
C ARG A 96 -7.20 9.93 -7.66
N TYR A 97 -7.27 8.80 -8.34
CA TYR A 97 -6.07 8.03 -8.63
C TYR A 97 -5.22 8.74 -9.69
N ASP A 98 -3.93 8.92 -9.39
CA ASP A 98 -2.93 9.43 -10.34
C ASP A 98 -1.82 8.37 -10.51
N PRO A 99 -1.55 7.89 -11.74
CA PRO A 99 -0.48 6.91 -11.98
C PRO A 99 0.92 7.39 -11.56
N ARG A 100 1.13 8.70 -11.42
CA ARG A 100 2.39 9.27 -10.94
C ARG A 100 2.64 9.02 -9.46
N ASP A 101 1.59 8.75 -8.69
CA ASP A 101 1.67 8.53 -7.25
C ASP A 101 1.98 7.07 -6.88
N GLY A 102 1.91 6.15 -7.85
CA GLY A 102 2.23 4.73 -7.66
C GLY A 102 1.33 3.79 -8.45
N THR A 103 1.48 2.50 -8.21
CA THR A 103 0.69 1.47 -8.90
C THR A 103 -0.76 1.43 -8.40
N VAL A 104 -1.68 0.95 -9.25
CA VAL A 104 -3.09 0.74 -8.89
C VAL A 104 -3.21 -0.23 -7.71
N LEU A 105 -2.42 -1.30 -7.73
CA LEU A 105 -2.44 -2.27 -6.64
C LEU A 105 -1.95 -1.64 -5.33
N GLY A 106 -0.88 -0.85 -5.37
CA GLY A 106 -0.38 -0.12 -4.21
C GLY A 106 -1.42 0.84 -3.63
N TRP A 107 -2.09 1.61 -4.50
CA TRP A 107 -3.17 2.51 -4.11
C TRP A 107 -4.34 1.75 -3.47
N LEU A 108 -4.77 0.64 -4.06
CA LEU A 108 -5.85 -0.20 -3.54
C LEU A 108 -5.49 -0.81 -2.17
N MET A 109 -4.26 -1.33 -2.04
CA MET A 109 -3.78 -1.91 -0.79
C MET A 109 -3.63 -0.89 0.33
N ASN A 110 -3.25 0.35 0.01
CA ASN A 110 -3.23 1.44 0.99
C ASN A 110 -4.63 1.75 1.53
N GLN A 111 -5.66 1.78 0.67
CA GLN A 111 -7.04 1.97 1.11
C GLN A 111 -7.50 0.82 2.01
N ALA A 112 -7.26 -0.43 1.60
CA ALA A 112 -7.62 -1.60 2.38
C ALA A 112 -6.99 -1.57 3.78
N ARG A 113 -5.71 -1.24 3.85
CA ARG A 113 -4.95 -1.13 5.09
C ARG A 113 -5.46 -0.03 5.99
N SER A 114 -5.66 1.17 5.46
CA SER A 114 -6.18 2.31 6.23
C SER A 114 -7.51 1.98 6.89
N ARG A 115 -8.42 1.33 6.17
CA ARG A 115 -9.71 0.90 6.70
C ARG A 115 -9.58 -0.16 7.77
N ALA A 116 -8.77 -1.19 7.54
CA ALA A 116 -8.53 -2.25 8.51
C ALA A 116 -7.95 -1.71 9.83
N LEU A 117 -6.98 -0.79 9.75
CA LEU A 117 -6.40 -0.16 10.93
C LEU A 117 -7.38 0.79 11.65
N ALA A 118 -8.23 1.50 10.90
CA ALA A 118 -9.25 2.35 11.51
C ALA A 118 -10.28 1.50 12.29
N ARG A 119 -10.71 0.37 11.70
CA ARG A 119 -11.61 -0.57 12.37
C ARG A 119 -10.96 -1.18 13.61
N LEU A 120 -9.74 -1.66 13.52
CA LEU A 120 -9.01 -2.23 14.65
C LEU A 120 -8.90 -1.23 15.81
N ARG A 121 -8.57 0.04 15.53
CA ARG A 121 -8.53 1.10 16.54
C ARG A 121 -9.90 1.35 17.18
N SER A 122 -10.97 1.31 16.38
CA SER A 122 -12.34 1.46 16.89
C SER A 122 -12.73 0.31 17.81
N ASP A 123 -12.41 -0.92 17.41
CA ASP A 123 -12.76 -2.12 18.17
C ASP A 123 -11.94 -2.24 19.47
N GLN A 124 -10.66 -1.84 19.45
CA GLN A 124 -9.83 -1.76 20.66
C GLN A 124 -10.37 -0.74 21.68
N ARG A 125 -10.85 0.42 21.21
CA ARG A 125 -11.50 1.41 22.09
C ARG A 125 -12.76 0.88 22.76
N LYS A 126 -13.50 -0.01 22.08
CA LYS A 126 -14.73 -0.62 22.62
C LYS A 126 -14.44 -1.74 23.63
N LYS A 127 -13.33 -2.46 23.45
CA LYS A 127 -13.00 -3.64 24.28
C LYS A 127 -12.25 -3.32 25.58
N GLY A 128 -11.64 -2.14 25.72
CA GLY A 128 -10.89 -1.77 26.93
C GLY A 128 -9.64 -2.61 27.21
N ASP A 129 -9.27 -3.53 26.32
CA ASP A 129 -8.21 -4.51 26.52
C ASP A 129 -6.83 -3.91 26.21
N GLU A 130 -6.28 -3.19 27.21
CA GLU A 130 -4.89 -2.69 27.12
C GLU A 130 -3.82 -3.74 27.46
N ALA A 131 -4.20 -4.82 28.16
CA ALA A 131 -3.24 -5.78 28.71
C ALA A 131 -2.77 -6.85 27.70
N GLU A 132 -3.64 -7.34 26.83
CA GLU A 132 -3.37 -8.49 25.95
C GLU A 132 -2.30 -8.23 24.90
N PHE A 133 -2.11 -6.96 24.48
CA PHE A 133 -1.13 -6.57 23.46
C PHE A 133 0.04 -5.74 24.01
N ALA A 134 0.29 -5.80 25.31
CA ALA A 134 1.32 -4.95 25.92
C ALA A 134 2.74 -5.26 25.41
N ASP A 135 3.05 -6.54 25.19
CA ASP A 135 4.36 -6.97 24.72
C ASP A 135 4.56 -6.67 23.24
N GLU A 136 3.54 -6.88 22.39
CA GLU A 136 3.56 -6.51 20.98
C GLU A 136 3.69 -4.99 20.79
N ARG A 137 2.98 -4.22 21.60
CA ARG A 137 3.10 -2.75 21.62
C ARG A 137 4.49 -2.29 22.05
N ARG A 138 5.12 -3.01 23.00
CA ARG A 138 6.49 -2.72 23.44
C ARG A 138 7.49 -3.01 22.32
N ALA A 139 7.37 -4.15 21.66
CA ALA A 139 8.21 -4.52 20.52
C ALA A 139 8.04 -3.52 19.36
N LEU A 140 6.81 -3.12 19.06
CA LEU A 140 6.54 -2.12 18.02
C LEU A 140 7.10 -0.75 18.39
N ARG A 141 6.98 -0.30 19.64
CA ARG A 141 7.58 0.97 20.11
C ARG A 141 9.09 0.91 19.97
N ALA A 142 9.74 -0.16 20.43
CA ALA A 142 11.17 -0.35 20.28
C ALA A 142 11.61 -0.31 18.81
N ALA A 143 10.86 -0.93 17.91
CA ALA A 143 11.12 -0.86 16.48
C ALA A 143 10.95 0.57 15.92
N LEU A 144 9.92 1.30 16.34
CA LEU A 144 9.71 2.69 15.94
C LEU A 144 10.81 3.63 16.47
N ASP A 145 11.42 3.32 17.60
CA ASP A 145 12.53 4.09 18.15
C ASP A 145 13.85 3.94 17.37
N THR A 146 13.93 2.97 16.46
CA THR A 146 15.07 2.83 15.52
C THR A 146 14.99 3.80 14.33
N LEU A 147 13.84 4.44 14.12
CA LEU A 147 13.64 5.40 13.04
C LEU A 147 14.20 6.77 13.40
N THR A 148 14.74 7.47 12.39
CA THR A 148 15.00 8.92 12.57
C THR A 148 13.68 9.69 12.67
N PRO A 149 13.67 10.88 13.27
CA PRO A 149 12.46 11.71 13.34
C PRO A 149 11.81 11.96 11.98
N GLU A 150 12.63 12.16 10.94
CA GLU A 150 12.16 12.41 9.58
C GLU A 150 11.57 11.16 8.93
N GLU A 151 12.20 9.98 9.11
CA GLU A 151 11.66 8.72 8.65
C GLU A 151 10.33 8.40 9.34
N ARG A 152 10.28 8.61 10.65
CA ARG A 152 9.06 8.41 11.43
C ARG A 152 7.93 9.31 10.97
N GLN A 153 8.20 10.61 10.78
CA GLN A 153 7.21 11.59 10.32
C GLN A 153 6.64 11.22 8.94
N VAL A 154 7.51 10.83 8.01
CA VAL A 154 7.09 10.43 6.66
C VAL A 154 6.27 9.14 6.69
N ILE A 155 6.69 8.13 7.47
CA ILE A 155 5.96 6.88 7.64
C ILE A 155 4.61 7.13 8.30
N GLU A 156 4.55 7.93 9.35
CA GLU A 156 3.29 8.28 10.02
C GLU A 156 2.33 8.99 9.06
N ALA A 157 2.81 9.95 8.29
CA ALA A 157 2.00 10.68 7.31
C ALA A 157 1.48 9.75 6.20
N ALA A 158 2.35 8.91 5.63
CA ALA A 158 1.95 7.98 4.58
C ALA A 158 1.01 6.86 5.08
N PHE A 159 1.19 6.44 6.33
CA PHE A 159 0.52 5.28 6.89
C PHE A 159 -0.85 5.59 7.50
N PHE A 160 -0.96 6.71 8.23
CA PHE A 160 -2.16 7.02 9.02
C PHE A 160 -3.04 8.11 8.40
N SER A 161 -2.52 8.88 7.44
CA SER A 161 -3.25 10.02 6.88
C SER A 161 -3.87 9.75 5.50
N GLU A 162 -3.80 8.51 4.98
CA GLU A 162 -4.26 8.16 3.64
C GLU A 162 -3.65 9.03 2.52
N LEU A 163 -2.49 9.64 2.80
CA LEU A 163 -1.80 10.50 1.85
C LEU A 163 -0.92 9.68 0.91
N THR A 164 -0.93 10.04 -0.36
CA THR A 164 0.07 9.57 -1.31
C THR A 164 1.44 10.16 -0.99
N PRO A 165 2.56 9.54 -1.42
CA PRO A 165 3.88 10.12 -1.23
C PRO A 165 4.01 11.55 -1.79
N ALA A 166 3.29 11.89 -2.86
CA ALA A 166 3.26 13.23 -3.43
C ALA A 166 2.57 14.23 -2.48
N GLU A 167 1.44 13.85 -1.88
CA GLU A 167 0.74 14.68 -0.89
C GLU A 167 1.57 14.83 0.39
N VAL A 168 2.29 13.77 0.82
CA VAL A 168 3.23 13.84 1.93
C VAL A 168 4.37 14.81 1.61
N ALA A 169 4.93 14.74 0.40
CA ALA A 169 5.98 15.65 -0.07
C ALA A 169 5.51 17.12 -0.04
N MET A 170 4.31 17.39 -0.54
CA MET A 170 3.72 18.73 -0.47
C MET A 170 3.50 19.19 0.97
N ARG A 171 2.98 18.32 1.83
CA ARG A 171 2.70 18.63 3.24
C ARG A 171 3.96 18.92 4.04
N LEU A 172 5.02 18.14 3.81
CA LEU A 172 6.31 18.29 4.48
C LEU A 172 7.24 19.30 3.80
N LYS A 173 6.87 19.83 2.64
CA LYS A 173 7.66 20.74 1.80
C LYS A 173 9.01 20.13 1.38
N GLU A 174 8.99 18.85 1.06
CA GLU A 174 10.15 18.07 0.64
C GLU A 174 9.98 17.55 -0.79
N SER A 175 11.07 17.02 -1.38
CA SER A 175 10.99 16.39 -2.69
C SER A 175 10.31 15.03 -2.59
N LEU A 176 9.57 14.62 -3.64
CA LEU A 176 8.95 13.30 -3.72
C LEU A 176 9.99 12.17 -3.59
N GLU A 177 11.18 12.37 -4.15
CA GLU A 177 12.29 11.42 -4.08
C GLU A 177 12.79 11.26 -2.64
N THR A 178 12.94 12.36 -1.90
CA THR A 178 13.32 12.35 -0.48
C THR A 178 12.30 11.56 0.34
N VAL A 179 11.01 11.81 0.13
CA VAL A 179 9.93 11.11 0.82
C VAL A 179 9.96 9.61 0.53
N ARG A 180 10.11 9.21 -0.74
CA ARG A 180 10.22 7.80 -1.14
C ARG A 180 11.42 7.11 -0.50
N THR A 181 12.58 7.76 -0.53
CA THR A 181 13.81 7.22 0.08
C THR A 181 13.65 7.00 1.58
N ARG A 182 13.04 7.96 2.29
CA ARG A 182 12.80 7.83 3.74
C ARG A 182 11.79 6.75 4.06
N ILE A 183 10.72 6.59 3.27
CA ILE A 183 9.77 5.49 3.42
C ILE A 183 10.52 4.16 3.30
N HIS A 184 11.34 4.00 2.26
CA HIS A 184 12.10 2.78 2.02
C HIS A 184 13.08 2.45 3.16
N SER A 185 13.90 3.44 3.55
CA SER A 185 14.86 3.30 4.64
C SER A 185 14.18 2.93 5.96
N GLY A 186 13.13 3.67 6.32
CA GLY A 186 12.42 3.44 7.56
C GLY A 186 11.70 2.09 7.61
N LEU A 187 11.10 1.63 6.50
CA LEU A 187 10.50 0.30 6.43
C LEU A 187 11.54 -0.82 6.53
N HIS A 188 12.72 -0.63 5.96
CA HIS A 188 13.82 -1.58 6.10
C HIS A 188 14.23 -1.73 7.57
N LYS A 189 14.44 -0.62 8.28
CA LYS A 189 14.76 -0.61 9.71
C LYS A 189 13.69 -1.29 10.56
N LEU A 190 12.40 -0.96 10.31
CA LEU A 190 11.29 -1.59 11.03
C LEU A 190 11.25 -3.11 10.84
N ARG A 191 11.48 -3.59 9.60
CA ARG A 191 11.55 -5.03 9.33
C ARG A 191 12.66 -5.71 10.09
N GLN A 192 13.85 -5.11 10.13
CA GLN A 192 14.97 -5.65 10.90
C GLN A 192 14.66 -5.70 12.39
N ALA A 193 14.21 -4.60 12.97
CA ALA A 193 13.92 -4.51 14.40
C ALA A 193 12.83 -5.50 14.85
N LEU A 194 11.77 -5.70 14.06
CA LEU A 194 10.72 -6.66 14.36
C LEU A 194 11.21 -8.10 14.24
N ALA A 195 12.02 -8.43 13.21
CA ALA A 195 12.61 -9.76 13.06
C ALA A 195 13.60 -10.12 14.18
N GLU A 196 14.28 -9.13 14.74
CA GLU A 196 15.16 -9.31 15.90
C GLU A 196 14.36 -9.47 17.21
N GLY A 197 13.20 -8.80 17.31
CA GLY A 197 12.29 -8.94 18.46
C GLY A 197 11.66 -10.33 18.57
N GLU A 198 11.32 -10.96 17.45
CA GLU A 198 10.79 -12.33 17.41
C GLU A 198 11.82 -13.42 17.74
N ARG A 199 13.12 -13.10 17.70
CA ARG A 199 14.23 -14.05 17.99
C ARG A 199 14.70 -14.03 19.43
N LYS A 200 14.20 -13.11 20.25
CA LYS A 200 14.53 -13.10 21.69
C LYS A 200 13.50 -13.92 22.45
N PRO A 201 13.94 -15.04 23.09
CA PRO A 201 13.08 -15.88 23.92
C PRO A 201 12.63 -15.17 25.19
#